data_1137c7ef1c7855ba3fb1c8f5f990aaff
#
_entry.id   1137c7ef1c7855ba3fb1c8f5f990aaff
#
_cell.length_a   1.000
_cell.length_b   1.000
_cell.length_c   1.000
_cell.angle_alpha   90.00
_cell.angle_beta   90.00
_cell.angle_gamma   90.00
#
_symmetry.space_group_name_H-M   'P 1'
#
loop_
_entity.id
_entity.type
_entity.pdbx_description
1 polymer ?
#
loop_
_entity_poly.entity_id
_entity_poly.type
_entity_poly.pdbx_seq_one_letter_code
_entity_poly.pdbx_strand_id
1 'polypeptide(L)'
;MIQKILAMGVMAIALLGSGCSAWSKADDTLWMIRIAAPQHYEVWVTDMFLEKSGERSWRQPIGTVGCCWKGARGPTGPGGRADPFPELILVKWFSYAEQKYYTKIIQVPEDLLDRMREPATYVTQVDVRSGPRNLLTIGLAPGGTVVVWISNQIG
;
A
#
# COMPACT_ATOMS: atom_id res chain seq x y z
N MET A 1 -80.54 9.88 18.62
CA MET A 1 -79.54 10.78 18.03
C MET A 1 -78.21 10.51 18.74
N ILE A 2 -77.39 9.70 18.17
CA ILE A 2 -76.12 9.30 18.74
C ILE A 2 -75.04 9.51 17.66
N GLN A 3 -74.24 10.49 17.88
CA GLN A 3 -73.12 10.90 17.00
C GLN A 3 -71.97 9.93 17.27
N LYS A 4 -71.56 9.14 16.28
CA LYS A 4 -70.35 8.31 16.32
C LYS A 4 -69.16 9.12 15.83
N ILE A 5 -68.23 9.41 16.72
CA ILE A 5 -66.96 10.01 16.41
C ILE A 5 -66.01 8.93 15.96
N LEU A 6 -65.58 8.99 14.70
CA LEU A 6 -64.54 8.15 14.16
C LEU A 6 -63.16 8.75 14.51
N ALA A 7 -62.40 8.06 15.36
CA ALA A 7 -61.01 8.44 15.60
C ALA A 7 -60.14 7.82 14.50
N MET A 8 -59.62 8.62 13.59
CA MET A 8 -58.56 8.23 12.66
C MET A 8 -57.21 8.25 13.36
N GLY A 9 -56.70 7.07 13.68
CA GLY A 9 -55.33 6.90 14.15
C GLY A 9 -54.34 7.05 12.99
N VAL A 10 -53.55 8.11 13.02
CA VAL A 10 -52.41 8.28 12.11
C VAL A 10 -51.23 7.51 12.67
N MET A 11 -50.92 6.40 12.05
CA MET A 11 -49.74 5.57 12.37
C MET A 11 -48.51 6.18 11.69
N ALA A 12 -47.74 6.99 12.44
CA ALA A 12 -46.46 7.51 11.97
C ALA A 12 -45.40 6.40 12.00
N ILE A 13 -45.08 5.87 10.82
CA ILE A 13 -43.96 4.96 10.64
C ILE A 13 -42.67 5.79 10.59
N ALA A 14 -41.97 5.84 11.71
CA ALA A 14 -40.62 6.40 11.77
C ALA A 14 -39.62 5.40 11.15
N LEU A 15 -39.27 5.61 9.88
CA LEU A 15 -38.16 4.95 9.24
C LEU A 15 -36.85 5.49 9.82
N LEU A 16 -36.36 4.82 10.86
CA LEU A 16 -35.00 5.02 11.34
C LEU A 16 -34.04 4.40 10.32
N GLY A 17 -33.72 5.15 9.31
CA GLY A 17 -32.62 4.86 8.41
C GLY A 17 -31.28 4.99 9.13
N SER A 18 -30.86 3.91 9.79
CA SER A 18 -29.49 3.80 10.30
C SER A 18 -28.54 3.63 9.13
N GLY A 19 -28.29 4.72 8.42
CA GLY A 19 -27.19 4.81 7.47
C GLY A 19 -25.88 4.79 8.25
N CYS A 20 -25.34 3.61 8.51
CA CYS A 20 -23.93 3.47 8.87
C CYS A 20 -23.10 3.85 7.65
N SER A 21 -22.91 5.16 7.45
CA SER A 21 -21.81 5.64 6.65
C SER A 21 -20.54 5.34 7.46
N ALA A 22 -20.00 4.13 7.28
CA ALA A 22 -18.63 3.89 7.65
C ALA A 22 -17.79 4.77 6.71
N TRP A 23 -17.57 5.99 7.12
CA TRP A 23 -16.53 6.83 6.56
C TRP A 23 -15.23 6.09 6.87
N SER A 24 -14.69 5.36 5.91
CA SER A 24 -13.34 4.86 6.00
C SER A 24 -12.48 6.11 6.21
N LYS A 25 -11.84 6.18 7.35
CA LYS A 25 -10.93 7.27 7.69
C LYS A 25 -9.90 7.25 6.58
N ALA A 26 -9.93 8.24 5.70
CA ALA A 26 -8.96 8.34 4.62
C ALA A 26 -7.58 8.19 5.23
N ASP A 27 -6.83 7.23 4.74
CA ASP A 27 -5.51 6.92 5.28
C ASP A 27 -4.58 8.07 4.92
N ASP A 28 -4.47 9.05 5.83
CA ASP A 28 -3.60 10.21 5.67
C ASP A 28 -2.10 9.86 5.75
N THR A 29 -1.78 8.58 5.91
CA THR A 29 -0.39 8.15 5.98
C THR A 29 0.22 8.20 4.58
N LEU A 30 1.11 9.16 4.38
CA LEU A 30 1.93 9.20 3.17
C LEU A 30 2.83 7.98 3.16
N TRP A 31 2.65 7.12 2.17
CA TRP A 31 3.52 5.97 1.95
C TRP A 31 4.03 5.95 0.51
N MET A 32 5.16 5.33 0.31
CA MET A 32 5.76 5.13 -1.00
C MET A 32 6.21 3.69 -1.16
N ILE A 33 6.18 3.20 -2.40
CA ILE A 33 6.71 1.88 -2.74
C ILE A 33 7.96 2.02 -3.59
N ARG A 34 8.91 1.12 -3.35
CA ARG A 34 10.17 1.07 -4.07
C ARG A 34 10.49 -0.38 -4.45
N ILE A 35 11.09 -0.54 -5.62
CA ILE A 35 11.72 -1.81 -6.00
C ILE A 35 13.23 -1.66 -5.93
N ALA A 36 13.90 -2.69 -5.44
CA ALA A 36 15.36 -2.78 -5.36
C ALA A 36 15.83 -4.13 -5.88
N ALA A 37 17.05 -4.15 -6.42
CA ALA A 37 17.75 -5.38 -6.79
C ALA A 37 19.17 -5.36 -6.24
N PRO A 38 19.82 -6.53 -6.01
CA PRO A 38 21.22 -6.57 -5.64
C PRO A 38 22.11 -5.96 -6.72
N GLN A 39 23.26 -5.47 -6.32
CA GLN A 39 24.27 -4.99 -7.26
C GLN A 39 24.65 -6.13 -8.24
N HIS A 40 24.77 -5.82 -9.53
CA HIS A 40 25.03 -6.75 -10.61
C HIS A 40 23.92 -7.79 -10.89
N TYR A 41 22.74 -7.56 -10.31
CA TYR A 41 21.54 -8.36 -10.59
C TYR A 41 20.44 -7.45 -11.13
N GLU A 42 20.62 -7.03 -12.37
CA GLU A 42 19.62 -6.21 -13.03
C GLU A 42 18.35 -7.00 -13.33
N VAL A 43 17.22 -6.37 -13.14
CA VAL A 43 15.90 -6.92 -13.45
C VAL A 43 15.06 -5.92 -14.23
N TRP A 44 14.20 -6.41 -15.08
CA TRP A 44 13.18 -5.63 -15.72
C TRP A 44 11.82 -5.99 -15.14
N VAL A 45 11.23 -5.08 -14.37
CA VAL A 45 9.88 -5.24 -13.84
C VAL A 45 8.90 -4.94 -14.96
N THR A 46 8.28 -5.98 -15.51
CA THR A 46 7.33 -5.90 -16.61
C THR A 46 5.97 -5.43 -16.14
N ASP A 47 5.56 -5.92 -14.97
CA ASP A 47 4.28 -5.58 -14.37
C ASP A 47 4.37 -5.52 -12.85
N MET A 48 3.72 -4.54 -12.30
CA MET A 48 3.45 -4.42 -10.88
C MET A 48 2.02 -3.96 -10.68
N PHE A 49 1.21 -4.79 -10.02
CA PHE A 49 -0.17 -4.47 -9.68
C PHE A 49 -0.32 -4.46 -8.17
N LEU A 50 -1.07 -3.48 -7.70
CA LEU A 50 -1.43 -3.32 -6.30
C LEU A 50 -2.94 -3.41 -6.19
N GLU A 51 -3.43 -3.99 -5.09
CA GLU A 51 -4.85 -4.15 -4.84
C GLU A 51 -5.18 -3.86 -3.40
N LYS A 52 -6.23 -3.09 -3.20
CA LYS A 52 -6.97 -2.93 -1.96
C LYS A 52 -8.38 -3.42 -2.19
N SER A 53 -8.74 -4.55 -1.57
CA SER A 53 -10.02 -5.23 -1.78
C SER A 53 -11.20 -4.32 -1.49
N GLY A 54 -12.14 -4.27 -2.43
CA GLY A 54 -13.34 -3.43 -2.34
C GLY A 54 -13.12 -1.94 -2.59
N GLU A 55 -11.89 -1.48 -2.78
CA GLU A 55 -11.57 -0.08 -3.04
C GLU A 55 -10.97 0.13 -4.42
N ARG A 56 -9.80 -0.47 -4.71
CA ARG A 56 -9.05 -0.18 -5.92
C ARG A 56 -8.03 -1.27 -6.27
N SER A 57 -7.87 -1.48 -7.58
CA SER A 57 -6.71 -2.17 -8.17
C SER A 57 -6.04 -1.22 -9.16
N TRP A 58 -4.70 -1.15 -9.14
CA TRP A 58 -3.97 -0.27 -10.04
C TRP A 58 -2.61 -0.84 -10.43
N ARG A 59 -2.12 -0.42 -11.58
CA ARG A 59 -0.82 -0.79 -12.10
C ARG A 59 0.20 0.30 -11.80
N GLN A 60 1.39 -0.14 -11.38
CA GLN A 60 2.53 0.73 -11.13
C GLN A 60 3.63 0.45 -12.13
N PRO A 61 3.93 1.35 -13.08
CA PRO A 61 5.03 1.17 -14.00
C PRO A 61 6.38 1.35 -13.27
N ILE A 62 7.28 0.38 -13.42
CA ILE A 62 8.61 0.39 -12.78
C ILE A 62 9.72 0.43 -13.83
N GLY A 63 9.78 -0.56 -14.73
CA GLY A 63 10.85 -0.70 -15.71
C GLY A 63 12.11 -1.39 -15.18
N THR A 64 13.27 -0.98 -15.66
CA THR A 64 14.56 -1.61 -15.30
C THR A 64 15.06 -1.13 -13.93
N VAL A 65 15.48 -2.09 -13.11
CA VAL A 65 16.05 -1.88 -11.79
C VAL A 65 17.44 -2.48 -11.76
N GLY A 66 18.48 -1.64 -11.64
CA GLY A 66 19.87 -2.05 -11.76
C GLY A 66 20.63 -2.14 -10.43
N CYS A 67 20.17 -1.48 -9.42
CA CYS A 67 20.65 -1.49 -8.03
C CYS A 67 19.60 -0.79 -7.14
N CYS A 68 19.76 -0.50 -5.98
CA CYS A 68 20.68 -0.80 -4.95
C CYS A 68 19.89 -1.41 -3.79
N TRP A 69 20.26 -2.60 -3.42
CA TRP A 69 19.63 -3.36 -2.35
C TRP A 69 19.69 -2.62 -1.00
N LYS A 70 20.74 -1.83 -0.82
CA LYS A 70 20.95 -1.04 0.40
C LYS A 70 20.81 0.46 0.09
N GLY A 71 20.02 1.14 0.88
CA GLY A 71 19.95 2.59 0.90
C GLY A 71 18.84 3.23 0.08
N ALA A 72 18.76 4.53 0.17
CA ALA A 72 17.68 5.39 -0.32
C ALA A 72 17.67 5.61 -1.84
N ARG A 73 18.60 5.07 -2.59
CA ARG A 73 18.80 5.35 -4.01
C ARG A 73 18.34 4.24 -4.95
N GLY A 74 17.13 3.78 -4.84
CA GLY A 74 16.54 2.88 -5.84
C GLY A 74 15.49 3.61 -6.67
N PRO A 75 15.05 3.05 -7.82
CA PRO A 75 13.89 3.59 -8.51
C PRO A 75 12.70 3.59 -7.55
N THR A 76 12.12 4.77 -7.37
CA THR A 76 10.91 4.94 -6.57
C THR A 76 9.71 4.86 -7.48
N GLY A 77 8.78 3.97 -7.14
CA GLY A 77 7.44 4.04 -7.68
C GLY A 77 6.61 5.05 -6.86
N PRO A 78 5.70 5.79 -7.46
CA PRO A 78 4.79 6.63 -6.70
C PRO A 78 3.80 5.75 -5.93
N GLY A 79 3.89 5.76 -4.63
CA GLY A 79 2.80 5.54 -3.71
C GLY A 79 2.47 6.91 -3.12
N GLY A 80 1.28 7.18 -2.70
CA GLY A 80 0.97 8.50 -2.21
C GLY A 80 -0.40 8.62 -1.56
N ARG A 81 -0.70 9.82 -1.10
CA ARG A 81 -1.95 10.13 -0.40
C ARG A 81 -3.23 9.76 -1.15
N ALA A 82 -3.17 9.62 -2.47
CA ALA A 82 -4.32 9.30 -3.30
C ALA A 82 -4.55 7.79 -3.47
N ASP A 83 -3.59 6.95 -3.11
CA ASP A 83 -3.69 5.51 -3.26
C ASP A 83 -3.86 4.84 -1.90
N PRO A 84 -4.84 3.94 -1.73
CA PRO A 84 -4.99 3.17 -0.51
C PRO A 84 -3.78 2.27 -0.29
N PHE A 85 -3.49 1.92 0.97
CA PHE A 85 -2.42 0.98 1.27
C PHE A 85 -2.81 -0.42 0.79
N PRO A 86 -1.99 -1.10 -0.03
CA PRO A 86 -2.40 -2.34 -0.68
C PRO A 86 -2.45 -3.51 0.30
N GLU A 87 -3.31 -4.47 0.02
CA GLU A 87 -3.38 -5.79 0.68
C GLU A 87 -2.65 -6.85 -0.11
N LEU A 88 -2.64 -6.69 -1.45
CA LEU A 88 -1.93 -7.60 -2.35
C LEU A 88 -1.04 -6.80 -3.30
N ILE A 89 0.14 -7.35 -3.57
CA ILE A 89 1.06 -6.82 -4.57
C ILE A 89 1.49 -7.97 -5.47
N LEU A 90 1.17 -7.87 -6.76
CA LEU A 90 1.70 -8.79 -7.76
C LEU A 90 2.87 -8.11 -8.46
N VAL A 91 4.01 -8.79 -8.51
CA VAL A 91 5.18 -8.34 -9.27
C VAL A 91 5.63 -9.40 -10.27
N LYS A 92 5.85 -8.97 -11.52
CA LYS A 92 6.43 -9.79 -12.59
C LYS A 92 7.70 -9.13 -13.06
N TRP A 93 8.76 -9.91 -13.19
CA TRP A 93 10.03 -9.39 -13.65
C TRP A 93 10.82 -10.40 -14.46
N PHE A 94 11.68 -9.90 -15.33
CA PHE A 94 12.70 -10.65 -16.02
C PHE A 94 14.06 -10.40 -15.36
N SER A 95 14.77 -11.46 -15.02
CA SER A 95 16.16 -11.39 -14.52
C SER A 95 17.13 -11.49 -15.69
N TYR A 96 17.93 -10.45 -15.91
CA TYR A 96 18.94 -10.46 -16.95
C TYR A 96 20.07 -11.44 -16.67
N ALA A 97 20.45 -11.59 -15.39
CA ALA A 97 21.51 -12.50 -14.98
C ALA A 97 21.11 -13.97 -15.13
N GLU A 98 19.84 -14.30 -14.90
CA GLU A 98 19.35 -15.69 -14.93
C GLU A 98 18.62 -16.02 -16.23
N GLN A 99 18.32 -15.02 -17.09
CA GLN A 99 17.53 -15.15 -18.33
C GLN A 99 16.17 -15.83 -18.08
N LYS A 100 15.50 -15.43 -16.99
CA LYS A 100 14.23 -16.02 -16.54
C LYS A 100 13.21 -14.98 -16.14
N TYR A 101 11.94 -15.32 -16.37
CA TYR A 101 10.80 -14.58 -15.84
C TYR A 101 10.37 -15.16 -14.50
N TYR A 102 10.00 -14.26 -13.61
CA TYR A 102 9.43 -14.58 -12.32
C TYR A 102 8.12 -13.85 -12.10
N THR A 103 7.23 -14.46 -11.33
CA THR A 103 5.99 -13.84 -10.86
C THR A 103 5.80 -14.16 -9.39
N LYS A 104 5.50 -13.15 -8.59
CA LYS A 104 5.17 -13.31 -7.17
C LYS A 104 3.94 -12.50 -6.82
N ILE A 105 3.11 -13.08 -5.96
CA ILE A 105 2.06 -12.39 -5.23
C ILE A 105 2.53 -12.25 -3.79
N ILE A 106 2.52 -11.03 -3.29
CA ILE A 106 2.91 -10.68 -1.94
C ILE A 106 1.63 -10.29 -1.21
N GLN A 107 1.25 -11.07 -0.22
CA GLN A 107 0.21 -10.70 0.71
C GLN A 107 0.83 -9.75 1.73
N VAL A 108 0.31 -8.54 1.79
CA VAL A 108 0.76 -7.51 2.73
C VAL A 108 0.15 -7.81 4.10
N PRO A 109 0.95 -7.91 5.18
CA PRO A 109 0.40 -8.09 6.52
C PRO A 109 -0.55 -6.97 6.91
N GLU A 110 -1.66 -7.29 7.54
CA GLU A 110 -2.69 -6.32 7.93
C GLU A 110 -2.16 -5.23 8.89
N ASP A 111 -1.20 -5.60 9.75
CA ASP A 111 -0.56 -4.71 10.71
C ASP A 111 0.59 -3.87 10.11
N LEU A 112 0.95 -4.09 8.83
CA LEU A 112 2.14 -3.47 8.25
C LEU A 112 2.04 -1.95 8.21
N LEU A 113 0.88 -1.41 7.87
CA LEU A 113 0.66 0.04 7.83
C LEU A 113 0.79 0.66 9.22
N ASP A 114 0.27 0.03 10.26
CA ASP A 114 0.40 0.51 11.65
C ASP A 114 1.86 0.48 12.09
N ARG A 115 2.59 -0.58 11.76
CA ARG A 115 4.04 -0.66 11.99
C ARG A 115 4.84 0.40 11.21
N MET A 116 4.38 0.80 10.04
CA MET A 116 4.98 1.89 9.28
C MET A 116 4.75 3.25 9.95
N ARG A 117 3.63 3.42 10.64
CA ARG A 117 3.31 4.65 11.40
C ARG A 117 4.14 4.79 12.68
N GLU A 118 4.63 3.71 13.23
CA GLU A 118 5.47 3.75 14.43
C GLU A 118 6.74 4.57 14.18
N PRO A 119 7.05 5.55 15.04
CA PRO A 119 8.27 6.32 14.91
C PRO A 119 9.52 5.45 15.02
N ALA A 120 10.44 5.63 14.09
CA ALA A 120 11.76 4.99 14.14
C ALA A 120 12.84 6.05 13.99
N THR A 121 13.92 5.87 14.73
CA THR A 121 15.08 6.76 14.68
C THR A 121 15.84 6.57 13.36
N TYR A 122 16.22 7.67 12.74
CA TYR A 122 17.08 7.68 11.55
C TYR A 122 18.10 8.83 11.63
N VAL A 123 19.22 8.65 10.97
CA VAL A 123 20.33 9.61 10.95
C VAL A 123 20.31 10.37 9.64
N THR A 124 20.30 11.68 9.72
CA THR A 124 20.50 12.59 8.58
C THR A 124 21.95 13.04 8.52
N GLN A 125 22.30 13.86 7.54
CA GLN A 125 23.65 14.42 7.45
C GLN A 125 23.98 15.39 8.60
N VAL A 126 22.97 15.93 9.26
CA VAL A 126 23.13 17.01 10.26
C VAL A 126 22.66 16.62 11.65
N ASP A 127 21.76 15.67 11.79
CA ASP A 127 21.18 15.30 13.08
C ASP A 127 20.59 13.88 13.11
N VAL A 128 20.07 13.49 14.27
CA VAL A 128 19.30 12.26 14.51
C VAL A 128 17.84 12.65 14.68
N ARG A 129 16.98 12.06 13.87
CA ARG A 129 15.53 12.32 13.87
C ARG A 129 14.74 11.07 14.16
N SER A 130 13.48 11.26 14.50
CA SER A 130 12.50 10.19 14.61
C SER A 130 11.28 10.50 13.76
N GLY A 131 10.76 9.50 13.08
CA GLY A 131 9.59 9.65 12.24
C GLY A 131 9.07 8.32 11.72
N PRO A 132 7.91 8.31 11.06
CA PRO A 132 7.32 7.09 10.53
C PRO A 132 8.20 6.46 9.45
N ARG A 133 8.05 5.14 9.27
CA ARG A 133 8.67 4.40 8.18
C ARG A 133 7.73 4.43 6.98
N ASN A 134 7.81 5.44 6.18
CA ASN A 134 6.88 5.67 5.08
C ASN A 134 7.29 5.01 3.74
N LEU A 135 8.37 4.25 3.72
CA LEU A 135 8.88 3.59 2.53
C LEU A 135 8.76 2.07 2.64
N LEU A 136 7.93 1.48 1.79
CA LEU A 136 7.82 0.05 1.56
C LEU A 136 8.76 -0.33 0.41
N THR A 137 9.73 -1.19 0.66
CA THR A 137 10.67 -1.63 -0.38
C THR A 137 10.49 -3.11 -0.66
N ILE A 138 10.40 -3.46 -1.94
CA ILE A 138 10.36 -4.82 -2.44
C ILE A 138 11.70 -5.10 -3.13
N GLY A 139 12.49 -5.99 -2.56
CA GLY A 139 13.75 -6.45 -3.12
C GLY A 139 13.55 -7.70 -3.95
N LEU A 140 14.06 -7.67 -5.19
CA LEU A 140 14.02 -8.79 -6.12
C LEU A 140 15.40 -9.41 -6.22
N ALA A 141 15.53 -10.68 -5.78
CA ALA A 141 16.81 -11.39 -5.68
C ALA A 141 16.85 -12.65 -6.57
N PRO A 142 18.03 -13.23 -6.79
CA PRO A 142 18.20 -14.47 -7.54
C PRO A 142 17.27 -15.59 -7.07
N GLY A 143 16.93 -16.49 -7.99
CA GLY A 143 16.05 -17.62 -7.72
C GLY A 143 14.59 -17.24 -7.54
N GLY A 144 14.17 -16.04 -7.97
CA GLY A 144 12.81 -15.56 -7.78
C GLY A 144 12.48 -15.20 -6.32
N THR A 145 13.50 -14.94 -5.50
CA THR A 145 13.33 -14.54 -4.11
C THR A 145 12.86 -13.10 -4.02
N VAL A 146 11.89 -12.86 -3.13
CA VAL A 146 11.39 -11.52 -2.81
C VAL A 146 11.59 -11.24 -1.33
N VAL A 147 12.14 -10.09 -1.01
CA VAL A 147 12.30 -9.59 0.36
C VAL A 147 11.55 -8.27 0.48
N VAL A 148 10.81 -8.10 1.57
CA VAL A 148 10.05 -6.87 1.82
C VAL A 148 10.55 -6.25 3.12
N TRP A 149 10.80 -4.95 3.11
CA TRP A 149 11.14 -4.19 4.31
C TRP A 149 10.55 -2.80 4.30
N ILE A 150 10.46 -2.20 5.47
CA ILE A 150 9.99 -0.84 5.67
C ILE A 150 11.12 0.03 6.23
N SER A 151 11.19 1.27 5.77
CA SER A 151 12.20 2.21 6.22
C SER A 151 11.68 3.65 6.22
N ASN A 152 12.38 4.53 6.93
CA ASN A 152 12.15 5.96 6.81
C ASN A 152 12.59 6.41 5.42
N GLN A 153 11.88 7.40 4.87
CA GLN A 153 12.38 8.11 3.72
C GLN A 153 13.57 8.96 4.18
N ILE A 154 14.74 8.64 3.68
CA ILE A 154 15.90 9.50 3.84
C ILE A 154 15.82 10.54 2.74
N GLY A 155 15.66 11.79 3.13
CA GLY A 155 15.69 12.95 2.23
C GLY A 155 17.10 13.22 1.72
#